data_e111ac22bc4e7199238517abd136b68e
#
_entry.id   e111ac22bc4e7199238517abd136b68e
#
_cell.length_a   1.000
_cell.length_b   1.000
_cell.length_c   1.000
_cell.angle_alpha   90.00
_cell.angle_beta   90.00
_cell.angle_gamma   90.00
#
_symmetry.space_group_name_H-M   'P 1'
#
loop_
_entity.id
_entity.type
_entity.pdbx_description
1 polymer ?
#
loop_
_entity_poly.entity_id
_entity_poly.type
_entity_poly.pdbx_seq_one_letter_code
_entity_poly.pdbx_strand_id
1 'polypeptide(L)'
;MTTAASPFSWVLLILAISLPLVGPGLASNLSAESGKSLFQKYCQECHGPHQDGRGNLAPELEREPANLRSDWTQSKTDDELFAIIKQGGGVEMHGWADTFTDQDIHAIVNYLRKTPF
;
A
#
# COMPACT_ATOMS: atom_id res chain seq x y z
N MET A 1 -3.21 -77.27 -6.66
CA MET A 1 -2.96 -76.20 -7.59
C MET A 1 -3.63 -74.94 -7.02
N THR A 2 -2.93 -74.21 -6.23
CA THR A 2 -3.45 -73.03 -5.55
C THR A 2 -2.62 -71.81 -5.99
N THR A 3 -3.22 -70.98 -6.79
CA THR A 3 -2.67 -69.74 -7.22
C THR A 3 -2.91 -68.67 -6.13
N ALA A 4 -1.80 -68.23 -5.48
CA ALA A 4 -1.84 -67.17 -4.52
C ALA A 4 -1.98 -65.83 -5.24
N ALA A 5 -3.05 -65.09 -4.99
CA ALA A 5 -3.23 -63.73 -5.44
C ALA A 5 -2.54 -62.80 -4.45
N SER A 6 -1.55 -62.06 -4.91
CA SER A 6 -0.89 -60.99 -4.14
C SER A 6 -1.82 -59.77 -4.07
N PRO A 7 -2.06 -59.20 -2.89
CA PRO A 7 -2.73 -57.93 -2.80
C PRO A 7 -1.72 -56.83 -3.10
N PHE A 8 -1.94 -56.13 -4.21
CA PHE A 8 -1.27 -54.86 -4.51
C PHE A 8 -1.74 -53.84 -3.47
N SER A 9 -0.84 -53.56 -2.52
CA SER A 9 -1.02 -52.46 -1.58
C SER A 9 -0.79 -51.15 -2.28
N TRP A 10 -1.87 -50.45 -2.61
CA TRP A 10 -1.82 -49.09 -3.11
C TRP A 10 -1.54 -48.17 -1.93
N VAL A 11 -0.26 -47.86 -1.74
CA VAL A 11 0.13 -46.80 -0.83
C VAL A 11 -0.15 -45.48 -1.55
N LEU A 12 -1.33 -44.92 -1.27
CA LEU A 12 -1.65 -43.54 -1.64
C LEU A 12 -0.74 -42.61 -0.82
N LEU A 13 0.35 -42.19 -1.44
CA LEU A 13 1.21 -41.11 -0.95
C LEU A 13 0.46 -39.82 -1.13
N ILE A 14 -0.30 -39.41 -0.09
CA ILE A 14 -0.91 -38.07 -0.03
C ILE A 14 0.23 -37.10 0.22
N LEU A 15 0.73 -36.49 -0.85
CA LEU A 15 1.59 -35.31 -0.74
C LEU A 15 0.75 -34.18 -0.15
N ALA A 16 0.83 -33.98 1.15
CA ALA A 16 0.31 -32.79 1.80
C ALA A 16 1.13 -31.59 1.32
N ILE A 17 0.62 -30.89 0.30
CA ILE A 17 1.16 -29.60 -0.11
C ILE A 17 0.80 -28.62 1.00
N SER A 18 1.74 -28.40 1.92
CA SER A 18 1.64 -27.35 2.93
C SER A 18 1.78 -26.01 2.20
N LEU A 19 0.66 -25.38 1.84
CA LEU A 19 0.68 -23.97 1.43
C LEU A 19 1.11 -23.14 2.63
N PRO A 20 2.17 -22.32 2.51
CA PRO A 20 2.50 -21.39 3.57
C PRO A 20 1.34 -20.40 3.72
N LEU A 21 0.74 -20.35 4.89
CA LEU A 21 -0.19 -19.30 5.29
C LEU A 21 0.61 -17.99 5.31
N VAL A 22 0.49 -17.20 4.25
CA VAL A 22 1.01 -15.83 4.24
C VAL A 22 0.17 -15.03 5.23
N GLY A 23 0.75 -14.77 6.41
CA GLY A 23 0.08 -13.99 7.44
C GLY A 23 -0.19 -12.55 6.99
N PRO A 24 -1.18 -11.86 7.58
CA PRO A 24 -1.58 -10.49 7.20
C PRO A 24 -0.44 -9.46 7.30
N GLY A 25 0.58 -9.72 8.09
CA GLY A 25 1.74 -8.83 8.26
C GLY A 25 2.61 -8.68 7.02
N LEU A 26 2.79 -9.72 6.21
CA LEU A 26 3.61 -9.65 4.99
C LEU A 26 2.93 -8.83 3.89
N ALA A 27 1.62 -9.01 3.70
CA ALA A 27 0.85 -8.25 2.72
C ALA A 27 0.85 -6.74 3.05
N SER A 28 0.72 -6.39 4.34
CA SER A 28 0.77 -4.98 4.78
C SER A 28 2.14 -4.33 4.55
N ASN A 29 3.24 -5.07 4.69
CA ASN A 29 4.58 -4.53 4.48
C ASN A 29 4.88 -4.32 2.99
N LEU A 30 4.45 -5.24 2.13
CA LEU A 30 4.57 -5.10 0.67
C LEU A 30 3.76 -3.90 0.16
N SER A 31 2.54 -3.71 0.67
CA SER A 31 1.70 -2.56 0.32
C SER A 31 2.33 -1.24 0.75
N ALA A 32 2.90 -1.16 1.97
CA ALA A 32 3.57 0.06 2.44
C ALA A 32 4.84 0.38 1.64
N GLU A 33 5.61 -0.61 1.22
CA GLU A 33 6.79 -0.40 0.37
C GLU A 33 6.41 0.06 -1.03
N SER A 34 5.34 -0.48 -1.61
CA SER A 34 4.78 0.01 -2.88
C SER A 34 4.30 1.45 -2.73
N GLY A 35 3.58 1.78 -1.65
CA GLY A 35 3.13 3.13 -1.34
C GLY A 35 4.26 4.13 -1.18
N LYS A 36 5.37 3.73 -0.57
CA LYS A 36 6.59 4.54 -0.46
C LYS A 36 7.15 4.90 -1.84
N SER A 37 7.28 3.92 -2.72
CA SER A 37 7.80 4.14 -4.07
C SER A 37 6.90 5.08 -4.87
N LEU A 38 5.59 4.93 -4.78
CA LEU A 38 4.61 5.82 -5.41
C LEU A 38 4.68 7.24 -4.82
N PHE A 39 4.74 7.36 -3.50
CA PHE A 39 4.88 8.65 -2.83
C PHE A 39 6.16 9.39 -3.27
N GLN A 40 7.29 8.71 -3.28
CA GLN A 40 8.56 9.30 -3.69
C GLN A 40 8.54 9.80 -5.13
N LYS A 41 7.86 9.08 -6.01
CA LYS A 41 7.81 9.42 -7.43
C LYS A 41 6.83 10.55 -7.76
N TYR A 42 5.69 10.62 -7.06
CA TYR A 42 4.57 11.48 -7.48
C TYR A 42 4.15 12.54 -6.46
N CYS A 43 4.47 12.35 -5.19
CA CYS A 43 3.98 13.20 -4.09
C CYS A 43 5.08 14.02 -3.41
N GLN A 44 6.30 13.48 -3.39
CA GLN A 44 7.42 14.03 -2.62
C GLN A 44 7.84 15.43 -3.09
N GLU A 45 7.69 15.74 -4.39
CA GLU A 45 8.07 17.05 -4.93
C GLU A 45 7.31 18.20 -4.26
N CYS A 46 6.06 17.97 -3.86
CA CYS A 46 5.26 18.94 -3.14
C CYS A 46 5.26 18.69 -1.63
N HIS A 47 4.99 17.44 -1.20
CA HIS A 47 4.82 17.11 0.22
C HIS A 47 6.10 16.90 1.00
N GLY A 48 7.25 16.86 0.32
CA GLY A 48 8.57 16.69 0.92
C GLY A 48 8.94 15.24 1.22
N PRO A 49 10.25 14.94 1.30
CA PRO A 49 10.75 13.60 1.62
C PRO A 49 10.39 13.16 3.04
N HIS A 50 10.13 14.12 3.92
CA HIS A 50 9.70 13.89 5.30
C HIS A 50 8.19 14.02 5.48
N GLN A 51 7.42 14.19 4.40
CA GLN A 51 5.95 14.34 4.44
C GLN A 51 5.49 15.58 5.23
N ASP A 52 6.35 16.57 5.37
CA ASP A 52 6.12 17.78 6.17
C ASP A 52 5.58 18.99 5.40
N GLY A 53 5.29 18.80 4.10
CA GLY A 53 4.82 19.86 3.21
C GLY A 53 5.93 20.71 2.62
N ARG A 54 7.20 20.32 2.79
CA ARG A 54 8.37 21.08 2.36
C ARG A 54 9.12 20.40 1.21
N GLY A 55 8.38 20.06 0.16
CA GLY A 55 8.96 19.57 -1.09
C GLY A 55 9.63 20.67 -1.89
N ASN A 56 10.41 20.28 -2.89
CA ASN A 56 11.15 21.25 -3.74
C ASN A 56 10.22 22.21 -4.48
N LEU A 57 9.00 21.76 -4.85
CA LEU A 57 8.01 22.60 -5.52
C LEU A 57 7.16 23.43 -4.56
N ALA A 58 7.20 23.15 -3.25
CA ALA A 58 6.37 23.86 -2.28
C ALA A 58 6.49 25.40 -2.33
N PRO A 59 7.70 26.00 -2.50
CA PRO A 59 7.84 27.45 -2.60
C PRO A 59 7.23 28.07 -3.85
N GLU A 60 6.93 27.28 -4.88
CA GLU A 60 6.36 27.74 -6.16
C GLU A 60 4.84 27.71 -6.16
N LEU A 61 4.23 27.08 -5.16
CA LEU A 61 2.80 26.90 -5.05
C LEU A 61 2.14 28.09 -4.34
N GLU A 62 0.93 28.45 -4.75
CA GLU A 62 0.14 29.52 -4.09
C GLU A 62 -0.26 29.15 -2.66
N ARG A 63 -0.39 27.86 -2.39
CA ARG A 63 -0.70 27.32 -1.06
C ARG A 63 0.34 26.27 -0.66
N GLU A 64 0.76 26.35 0.59
CA GLU A 64 1.65 25.32 1.13
C GLU A 64 0.98 23.95 1.07
N PRO A 65 1.70 22.91 0.60
CA PRO A 65 1.23 21.54 0.69
C PRO A 65 0.98 21.14 2.13
N ALA A 66 -0.04 20.31 2.34
CA ALA A 66 -0.37 19.84 3.67
C ALA A 66 0.83 19.10 4.29
N ASN A 67 1.09 19.39 5.57
CA ASN A 67 1.96 18.55 6.39
C ASN A 67 1.21 17.24 6.69
N LEU A 68 1.62 16.17 6.01
CA LEU A 68 0.96 14.87 6.11
C LEU A 68 1.22 14.17 7.46
N ARG A 69 2.14 14.71 8.26
CA ARG A 69 2.47 14.20 9.60
C ARG A 69 1.76 14.97 10.72
N SER A 70 1.03 16.02 10.39
CA SER A 70 0.27 16.79 11.37
C SER A 70 -0.87 15.97 11.98
N ASP A 71 -1.23 16.28 13.22
CA ASP A 71 -2.39 15.66 13.90
C ASP A 71 -3.67 15.82 13.08
N TRP A 72 -3.82 16.97 12.41
CA TRP A 72 -4.97 17.22 11.55
C TRP A 72 -5.06 16.23 10.38
N THR A 73 -3.95 15.93 9.71
CA THR A 73 -3.94 14.94 8.64
C THR A 73 -4.09 13.52 9.19
N GLN A 74 -3.39 13.21 10.27
CA GLN A 74 -3.39 11.88 10.86
C GLN A 74 -4.71 11.50 11.56
N SER A 75 -5.53 12.48 11.95
CA SER A 75 -6.87 12.24 12.50
C SER A 75 -7.91 11.86 11.44
N LYS A 76 -7.63 12.07 10.16
CA LYS A 76 -8.53 11.63 9.08
C LYS A 76 -8.57 10.11 9.01
N THR A 77 -9.71 9.57 8.59
CA THR A 77 -9.82 8.14 8.29
C THR A 77 -9.05 7.76 7.02
N ASP A 78 -8.78 6.48 6.83
CA ASP A 78 -8.15 5.99 5.59
C ASP A 78 -9.02 6.27 4.36
N ASP A 79 -10.34 6.17 4.49
CA ASP A 79 -11.28 6.48 3.42
C ASP A 79 -11.26 7.97 3.06
N GLU A 80 -11.12 8.87 4.05
CA GLU A 80 -10.97 10.31 3.79
C GLU A 80 -9.66 10.62 3.08
N LEU A 81 -8.55 10.04 3.50
CA LEU A 81 -7.27 10.19 2.81
C LEU A 81 -7.32 9.61 1.39
N PHE A 82 -7.92 8.45 1.23
CA PHE A 82 -8.15 7.83 -0.07
C PHE A 82 -8.94 8.76 -0.99
N ALA A 83 -10.05 9.32 -0.51
CA ALA A 83 -10.90 10.22 -1.30
C ALA A 83 -10.14 11.51 -1.70
N ILE A 84 -9.35 12.08 -0.79
CA ILE A 84 -8.53 13.27 -1.07
C ILE A 84 -7.50 12.97 -2.17
N ILE A 85 -6.81 11.84 -2.12
CA ILE A 85 -5.84 11.47 -3.15
C ILE A 85 -6.55 11.22 -4.47
N LYS A 86 -7.65 10.48 -4.45
CA LYS A 86 -8.39 10.12 -5.67
C LYS A 86 -9.00 11.30 -6.38
N GLN A 87 -9.60 12.22 -5.65
CA GLN A 87 -10.38 13.35 -6.18
C GLN A 87 -9.60 14.66 -6.27
N GLY A 88 -8.52 14.78 -5.49
CA GLY A 88 -7.74 15.99 -5.34
C GLY A 88 -7.95 16.68 -4.01
N GLY A 89 -6.90 17.32 -3.51
CA GLY A 89 -6.88 18.01 -2.22
C GLY A 89 -7.11 19.52 -2.29
N GLY A 90 -7.48 20.04 -3.44
CA GLY A 90 -7.70 21.48 -3.66
C GLY A 90 -7.16 21.94 -5.00
N VAL A 91 -6.91 23.25 -5.13
CA VAL A 91 -6.51 23.87 -6.41
C VAL A 91 -5.17 23.31 -6.94
N GLU A 92 -4.22 23.10 -6.06
CA GLU A 92 -2.86 22.71 -6.43
C GLU A 92 -2.66 21.19 -6.46
N MET A 93 -3.40 20.45 -5.64
CA MET A 93 -3.38 19.01 -5.61
C MET A 93 -4.49 18.44 -6.47
N HIS A 94 -4.18 18.09 -7.71
CA HIS A 94 -5.14 17.42 -8.60
C HIS A 94 -5.48 16.02 -8.12
N GLY A 95 -6.59 15.49 -8.62
CA GLY A 95 -6.97 14.08 -8.35
C GLY A 95 -6.10 13.09 -9.12
N TRP A 96 -5.90 11.94 -8.56
CA TRP A 96 -5.03 10.89 -9.10
C TRP A 96 -5.80 9.70 -9.67
N ALA A 97 -7.12 9.80 -9.79
CA ALA A 97 -7.96 8.70 -10.28
C ALA A 97 -7.58 8.18 -11.67
N ASP A 98 -7.05 9.06 -12.55
CA ASP A 98 -6.64 8.69 -13.90
C ASP A 98 -5.22 8.10 -13.96
N THR A 99 -4.44 8.24 -12.90
CA THR A 99 -3.04 7.78 -12.83
C THR A 99 -2.89 6.52 -11.98
N PHE A 100 -3.64 6.40 -10.89
CA PHE A 100 -3.54 5.34 -9.92
C PHE A 100 -4.78 4.46 -9.88
N THR A 101 -4.56 3.16 -9.69
CA THR A 101 -5.62 2.25 -9.28
C THR A 101 -6.01 2.49 -7.82
N ASP A 102 -7.18 2.03 -7.41
CA ASP A 102 -7.60 2.09 -6.00
C ASP A 102 -6.60 1.37 -5.08
N GLN A 103 -5.99 0.29 -5.56
CA GLN A 103 -4.96 -0.44 -4.82
C GLN A 103 -3.68 0.40 -4.62
N ASP A 104 -3.27 1.17 -5.62
CA ASP A 104 -2.13 2.09 -5.51
C ASP A 104 -2.39 3.18 -4.48
N ILE A 105 -3.61 3.75 -4.48
CA ILE A 105 -4.00 4.77 -3.51
C ILE A 105 -4.03 4.20 -2.08
N HIS A 106 -4.58 2.99 -1.90
CA HIS A 106 -4.53 2.31 -0.60
C HIS A 106 -3.09 2.04 -0.14
N ALA A 107 -2.20 1.69 -1.07
CA ALA A 107 -0.78 1.51 -0.75
C ALA A 107 -0.14 2.82 -0.27
N ILE A 108 -0.44 3.95 -0.91
CA ILE A 108 0.03 5.27 -0.48
C ILE A 108 -0.52 5.60 0.92
N VAL A 109 -1.82 5.43 1.17
CA VAL A 109 -2.42 5.66 2.51
C VAL A 109 -1.74 4.81 3.57
N ASN A 110 -1.51 3.52 3.30
CA ASN A 110 -0.79 2.63 4.20
C ASN A 110 0.64 3.11 4.51
N TYR A 111 1.34 3.63 3.50
CA TYR A 111 2.67 4.21 3.71
C TYR A 111 2.62 5.44 4.62
N LEU A 112 1.66 6.36 4.40
CA LEU A 112 1.49 7.55 5.22
C LEU A 112 1.21 7.21 6.69
N ARG A 113 0.53 6.09 6.98
CA ARG A 113 0.24 5.63 8.34
C ARG A 113 1.44 4.97 9.04
N LYS A 114 2.30 4.31 8.28
CA LYS A 114 3.41 3.52 8.83
C LYS A 114 4.71 4.30 8.99
N THR A 115 4.81 5.48 8.42
CA THR A 115 6.01 6.30 8.56
C THR A 115 6.06 6.84 10.01
N PRO A 116 7.04 6.44 10.84
CA PRO A 116 7.12 6.91 12.22
C PRO A 116 7.39 8.42 12.27
N PHE A 117 6.91 9.05 13.31
CA PHE A 117 7.13 10.47 13.59
C PHE A 117 8.58 10.73 14.00
#